data_0d959ef41ae0801e3cefc1325357b31f
#
_entry.id   0d959ef41ae0801e3cefc1325357b31f
#
_cell.length_a   1.000
_cell.length_b   1.000
_cell.length_c   1.000
_cell.angle_alpha   90.00
_cell.angle_beta   90.00
_cell.angle_gamma   90.00
#
_symmetry.space_group_name_H-M   'P 1'
#
loop_
_entity.id
_entity.type
_entity.pdbx_description
1 polymer ?
#
loop_
_entity_poly.entity_id
_entity_poly.type
_entity_poly.pdbx_seq_one_letter_code
_entity_poly.pdbx_strand_id
1 'polypeptide(L)'
;MDNSNAQPLGSAAVPAKPRTTASRIKSIFSGSVGNMVEWYDWYVYAAFSLYFAKTFFPAGSTTAQLMNTAAIFAVGFLMRPIGGWLMGMYADKVGRKKALMASVYLMCFGSLLIALSPNYETIGIGAPILLVFARLLQGLSVGGEYGTSATYLSEMATKERRGFFSSFQYVTLISGQLIALGVLIVLQNMLTTEQLYAWGWRIPFAIGALCAVVALYLRRGMEETESFTKKEKSRESAMRTLMRHPKELLTVVGLTMGGTLAFYTYTTYMQKYLVNTVGMSISDSTTISAATLFLFMCLQPIIGGLSDKIGRRPILIAFGVLGTIFTVPILMTLHTIQTWWGAFFLIMAALIIVSGYTSINAVVKAELFPTEIRALGVGLPYALTVSIFGGTAEYIALWFKSIGMETGYYWYVTACIAVSLLVYITMKDTQKHSRIVTD
;
A
#
# COMPACT_ATOMS: atom_id res chain seq x y z
N MET A 1 46.32 39.43 38.72
CA MET A 1 45.96 39.54 37.30
C MET A 1 45.06 38.35 37.00
N ASP A 2 43.81 38.66 36.97
CA ASP A 2 42.68 37.74 37.01
C ASP A 2 42.31 37.36 35.57
N ASN A 3 42.28 36.11 35.23
CA ASN A 3 41.80 35.64 33.95
C ASN A 3 40.56 34.76 34.17
N SER A 4 39.42 35.40 34.19
CA SER A 4 38.09 34.76 34.22
C SER A 4 37.78 34.13 32.86
N ASN A 5 37.93 32.80 32.75
CA ASN A 5 37.39 32.01 31.65
C ASN A 5 35.88 31.84 31.87
N ALA A 6 35.09 32.71 31.24
CA ALA A 6 33.66 32.51 31.11
C ALA A 6 33.38 31.47 29.99
N GLN A 7 33.02 30.26 30.37
CA GLN A 7 32.39 29.29 29.45
C GLN A 7 31.02 29.80 28.97
N PRO A 8 30.69 29.72 27.67
CA PRO A 8 29.35 30.04 27.21
C PRO A 8 28.39 28.97 27.74
N LEU A 9 27.40 29.42 28.47
CA LEU A 9 26.23 28.65 28.92
C LEU A 9 25.61 27.96 27.70
N GLY A 10 25.65 26.62 27.70
CA GLY A 10 24.94 25.80 26.72
C GLY A 10 23.46 26.18 26.70
N SER A 11 22.94 26.49 25.52
CA SER A 11 21.53 26.69 25.31
C SER A 11 20.78 25.43 25.73
N ALA A 12 20.11 25.49 26.89
CA ALA A 12 19.23 24.44 27.32
C ALA A 12 18.17 24.21 26.22
N ALA A 13 18.14 23.01 25.67
CA ALA A 13 17.11 22.61 24.74
C ALA A 13 15.75 22.80 25.45
N VAL A 14 14.93 23.71 24.94
CA VAL A 14 13.56 23.92 25.44
C VAL A 14 12.84 22.60 25.34
N PRO A 15 12.34 22.01 26.44
CA PRO A 15 11.65 20.75 26.38
C PRO A 15 10.40 20.91 25.50
N ALA A 16 10.29 20.08 24.47
CA ALA A 16 9.14 20.09 23.57
C ALA A 16 7.87 19.88 24.41
N LYS A 17 6.91 20.83 24.32
CA LYS A 17 5.62 20.72 25.01
C LYS A 17 4.97 19.36 24.71
N PRO A 18 4.50 18.63 25.73
CA PRO A 18 3.83 17.36 25.51
C PRO A 18 2.61 17.58 24.60
N ARG A 19 2.62 16.93 23.44
CA ARG A 19 1.55 17.05 22.45
C ARG A 19 0.26 16.43 23.01
N THR A 20 -0.83 17.18 23.00
CA THR A 20 -2.14 16.68 23.40
C THR A 20 -2.64 15.58 22.44
N THR A 21 -3.49 14.68 22.91
CA THR A 21 -4.10 13.63 22.07
C THR A 21 -4.78 14.20 20.83
N ALA A 22 -5.47 15.34 20.98
CA ALA A 22 -6.11 16.06 19.88
C ALA A 22 -5.10 16.54 18.82
N SER A 23 -3.96 17.08 19.26
CA SER A 23 -2.87 17.51 18.35
C SER A 23 -2.26 16.30 17.60
N ARG A 24 -2.11 15.15 18.29
CA ARG A 24 -1.62 13.91 17.67
C ARG A 24 -2.60 13.39 16.61
N ILE A 25 -3.90 13.35 16.92
CA ILE A 25 -4.95 12.92 15.97
C ILE A 25 -4.98 13.84 14.75
N LYS A 26 -4.92 15.17 14.96
CA LYS A 26 -4.89 16.14 13.86
C LYS A 26 -3.66 15.94 12.96
N SER A 27 -2.49 15.69 13.52
CA SER A 27 -1.27 15.44 12.74
C SER A 27 -1.34 14.12 11.96
N ILE A 28 -1.88 13.06 12.57
CA ILE A 28 -2.10 11.76 11.92
C ILE A 28 -3.09 11.92 10.77
N PHE A 29 -4.20 12.61 10.99
CA PHE A 29 -5.22 12.84 9.96
C PHE A 29 -4.67 13.66 8.78
N SER A 30 -3.95 14.74 9.06
CA SER A 30 -3.34 15.58 8.01
C SER A 30 -2.31 14.82 7.15
N GLY A 31 -1.47 13.98 7.78
CA GLY A 31 -0.55 13.12 7.05
C GLY A 31 -1.25 12.01 6.25
N SER A 32 -2.37 11.50 6.79
CA SER A 32 -3.14 10.42 6.17
C SER A 32 -3.90 10.85 4.91
N VAL A 33 -4.37 12.10 4.82
CA VAL A 33 -5.13 12.59 3.66
C VAL A 33 -4.30 12.54 2.37
N GLY A 34 -3.04 12.98 2.41
CA GLY A 34 -2.16 12.91 1.24
C GLY A 34 -1.93 11.46 0.78
N ASN A 35 -1.64 10.58 1.72
CA ASN A 35 -1.46 9.16 1.47
C ASN A 35 -2.74 8.49 0.93
N MET A 36 -3.91 8.88 1.43
CA MET A 36 -5.20 8.37 0.95
C MET A 36 -5.46 8.73 -0.52
N VAL A 37 -5.13 9.97 -0.94
CA VAL A 37 -5.26 10.40 -2.35
C VAL A 37 -4.34 9.59 -3.26
N GLU A 38 -3.11 9.32 -2.83
CA GLU A 38 -2.17 8.48 -3.60
C GLU A 38 -2.67 7.05 -3.75
N TRP A 39 -3.20 6.45 -2.68
CA TRP A 39 -3.76 5.11 -2.74
C TRP A 39 -5.06 5.05 -3.55
N TYR A 40 -5.89 6.10 -3.52
CA TYR A 40 -7.04 6.22 -4.42
C TYR A 40 -6.59 6.13 -5.89
N ASP A 41 -5.66 7.00 -6.29
CA ASP A 41 -5.16 7.05 -7.66
C ASP A 41 -4.52 5.71 -8.10
N TRP A 42 -3.85 5.06 -7.19
CA TRP A 42 -3.27 3.74 -7.41
C TRP A 42 -4.32 2.66 -7.63
N TYR A 43 -5.37 2.61 -6.79
CA TYR A 43 -6.39 1.57 -6.84
C TYR A 43 -7.48 1.79 -7.88
N VAL A 44 -7.69 3.02 -8.36
CA VAL A 44 -8.59 3.30 -9.48
C VAL A 44 -8.23 2.44 -10.69
N TYR A 45 -6.95 2.28 -10.99
CA TYR A 45 -6.50 1.42 -12.08
C TYR A 45 -6.99 -0.02 -11.89
N ALA A 46 -6.84 -0.59 -10.71
CA ALA A 46 -7.28 -1.96 -10.44
C ALA A 46 -8.81 -2.09 -10.46
N ALA A 47 -9.53 -1.17 -9.84
CA ALA A 47 -11.00 -1.19 -9.74
C ALA A 47 -11.70 -1.07 -11.11
N PHE A 48 -11.14 -0.26 -12.01
CA PHE A 48 -11.73 0.01 -13.33
C PHE A 48 -11.16 -0.86 -14.46
N SER A 49 -10.18 -1.72 -14.19
CA SER A 49 -9.56 -2.57 -15.23
C SER A 49 -10.55 -3.47 -15.97
N LEU A 50 -11.63 -3.92 -15.31
CA LEU A 50 -12.70 -4.67 -15.93
C LEU A 50 -13.41 -3.90 -17.06
N TYR A 51 -13.40 -2.57 -17.02
CA TYR A 51 -14.01 -1.72 -18.02
C TYR A 51 -13.02 -1.26 -19.10
N PHE A 52 -11.79 -0.92 -18.77
CA PHE A 52 -10.85 -0.37 -19.74
C PHE A 52 -9.91 -1.40 -20.40
N ALA A 53 -9.79 -2.62 -19.85
CA ALA A 53 -8.85 -3.61 -20.40
C ALA A 53 -9.04 -3.84 -21.90
N LYS A 54 -10.26 -3.97 -22.37
CA LYS A 54 -10.60 -4.15 -23.79
C LYS A 54 -10.22 -2.93 -24.65
N THR A 55 -10.27 -1.73 -24.09
CA THR A 55 -9.94 -0.49 -24.81
C THR A 55 -8.45 -0.43 -25.20
N PHE A 56 -7.58 -0.96 -24.36
CA PHE A 56 -6.14 -1.01 -24.59
C PHE A 56 -5.67 -2.32 -25.23
N PHE A 57 -6.40 -3.43 -24.98
CA PHE A 57 -6.08 -4.78 -25.43
C PHE A 57 -7.30 -5.44 -26.07
N PRO A 58 -7.70 -5.03 -27.30
CA PRO A 58 -8.93 -5.53 -27.91
C PRO A 58 -8.88 -6.99 -28.31
N ALA A 59 -7.67 -7.56 -28.50
CA ALA A 59 -7.49 -8.95 -28.91
C ALA A 59 -7.45 -9.90 -27.70
N GLY A 60 -7.87 -11.14 -27.91
CA GLY A 60 -7.78 -12.22 -26.94
C GLY A 60 -9.02 -12.34 -26.04
N SER A 61 -8.96 -13.29 -25.09
CA SER A 61 -10.00 -13.53 -24.10
C SER A 61 -9.98 -12.46 -23.00
N THR A 62 -11.07 -12.36 -22.25
CA THR A 62 -11.13 -11.49 -21.05
C THR A 62 -9.97 -11.75 -20.09
N THR A 63 -9.63 -13.01 -19.87
CA THR A 63 -8.46 -13.39 -19.05
C THR A 63 -7.16 -12.79 -19.58
N ALA A 64 -6.92 -12.86 -20.91
CA ALA A 64 -5.74 -12.30 -21.53
C ALA A 64 -5.70 -10.76 -21.43
N GLN A 65 -6.82 -10.10 -21.64
CA GLN A 65 -6.95 -8.65 -21.51
C GLN A 65 -6.65 -8.18 -20.08
N LEU A 66 -7.23 -8.85 -19.08
CA LEU A 66 -6.97 -8.56 -17.67
C LEU A 66 -5.52 -8.89 -17.28
N MET A 67 -4.93 -9.97 -17.81
CA MET A 67 -3.53 -10.32 -17.57
C MET A 67 -2.57 -9.24 -18.08
N ASN A 68 -2.84 -8.66 -19.25
CA ASN A 68 -2.05 -7.56 -19.78
C ASN A 68 -2.16 -6.29 -18.92
N THR A 69 -3.36 -5.96 -18.44
CA THR A 69 -3.53 -4.83 -17.50
C THR A 69 -2.85 -5.09 -16.17
N ALA A 70 -2.89 -6.33 -15.67
CA ALA A 70 -2.19 -6.72 -14.45
C ALA A 70 -0.66 -6.70 -14.61
N ALA A 71 -0.12 -7.02 -15.79
CA ALA A 71 1.29 -6.86 -16.08
C ALA A 71 1.73 -5.40 -15.98
N ILE A 72 0.95 -4.48 -16.53
CA ILE A 72 1.23 -3.03 -16.43
C ILE A 72 1.10 -2.54 -14.98
N PHE A 73 0.16 -3.07 -14.22
CA PHE A 73 0.04 -2.80 -12.78
C PHE A 73 1.30 -3.23 -12.03
N ALA A 74 1.81 -4.44 -12.31
CA ALA A 74 3.04 -4.96 -11.74
C ALA A 74 4.27 -4.11 -12.10
N VAL A 75 4.37 -3.63 -13.34
CA VAL A 75 5.44 -2.70 -13.78
C VAL A 75 5.43 -1.43 -12.95
N GLY A 76 4.26 -0.85 -12.69
CA GLY A 76 4.12 0.30 -11.80
C GLY A 76 4.65 0.03 -10.38
N PHE A 77 4.42 -1.17 -9.84
CA PHE A 77 4.97 -1.59 -8.54
C PHE A 77 6.49 -1.71 -8.56
N LEU A 78 7.07 -2.25 -9.62
CA LEU A 78 8.52 -2.38 -9.76
C LEU A 78 9.23 -1.01 -9.78
N MET A 79 8.54 0.04 -10.19
CA MET A 79 9.07 1.41 -10.15
C MET A 79 9.10 2.03 -8.75
N ARG A 80 8.40 1.48 -7.75
CA ARG A 80 8.36 2.03 -6.39
C ARG A 80 9.71 2.05 -5.68
N PRO A 81 10.51 0.96 -5.64
CA PRO A 81 11.85 1.02 -5.06
C PRO A 81 12.76 2.04 -5.76
N ILE A 82 12.68 2.09 -7.10
CA ILE A 82 13.44 3.04 -7.93
C ILE A 82 12.98 4.48 -7.63
N GLY A 83 11.68 4.71 -7.58
CA GLY A 83 11.08 5.99 -7.22
C GLY A 83 11.48 6.46 -5.83
N GLY A 84 11.43 5.57 -4.84
CA GLY A 84 11.87 5.86 -3.48
C GLY A 84 13.33 6.28 -3.39
N TRP A 85 14.18 5.65 -4.20
CA TRP A 85 15.61 6.01 -4.30
C TRP A 85 15.82 7.34 -5.03
N LEU A 86 15.25 7.52 -6.22
CA LEU A 86 15.39 8.73 -7.04
C LEU A 86 14.79 9.96 -6.37
N MET A 87 13.54 9.87 -5.88
CA MET A 87 12.87 10.97 -5.19
C MET A 87 13.53 11.31 -3.86
N GLY A 88 14.10 10.31 -3.20
CA GLY A 88 14.90 10.57 -2.03
C GLY A 88 16.19 11.33 -2.32
N MET A 89 16.96 10.96 -3.36
CA MET A 89 18.14 11.73 -3.77
C MET A 89 17.78 13.14 -4.21
N TYR A 90 16.63 13.30 -4.88
CA TYR A 90 16.13 14.61 -5.29
C TYR A 90 15.77 15.47 -4.05
N ALA A 91 15.12 14.86 -3.04
CA ALA A 91 14.80 15.53 -1.78
C ALA A 91 16.05 16.00 -1.03
N ASP A 92 17.11 15.18 -1.03
CA ASP A 92 18.39 15.53 -0.38
C ASP A 92 19.11 16.71 -1.07
N LYS A 93 18.89 16.89 -2.40
CA LYS A 93 19.50 17.99 -3.18
C LYS A 93 18.71 19.30 -3.14
N VAL A 94 17.37 19.22 -3.27
CA VAL A 94 16.53 20.41 -3.50
C VAL A 94 15.58 20.73 -2.34
N GLY A 95 15.53 19.88 -1.31
CA GLY A 95 14.65 20.00 -0.17
C GLY A 95 13.42 19.10 -0.26
N ARG A 96 12.89 18.74 0.91
CA ARG A 96 11.77 17.79 1.04
C ARG A 96 10.47 18.33 0.44
N LYS A 97 10.18 19.63 0.62
CA LYS A 97 9.00 20.28 0.07
C LYS A 97 8.97 20.18 -1.46
N LYS A 98 10.08 20.51 -2.14
CA LYS A 98 10.17 20.47 -3.61
C LYS A 98 10.05 19.04 -4.14
N ALA A 99 10.64 18.06 -3.43
CA ALA A 99 10.53 16.66 -3.81
C ALA A 99 9.10 16.13 -3.67
N LEU A 100 8.39 16.47 -2.59
CA LEU A 100 6.97 16.14 -2.42
C LEU A 100 6.09 16.77 -3.49
N MET A 101 6.37 18.01 -3.88
CA MET A 101 5.64 18.66 -5.00
C MET A 101 5.91 17.95 -6.32
N ALA A 102 7.17 17.61 -6.62
CA ALA A 102 7.52 16.87 -7.83
C ALA A 102 6.83 15.50 -7.90
N SER A 103 6.75 14.78 -6.77
CA SER A 103 6.02 13.52 -6.66
C SER A 103 4.55 13.69 -7.06
N VAL A 104 3.85 14.68 -6.50
CA VAL A 104 2.45 14.96 -6.83
C VAL A 104 2.27 15.36 -8.29
N TYR A 105 3.22 16.13 -8.87
CA TYR A 105 3.18 16.46 -10.32
C TYR A 105 3.28 15.19 -11.18
N LEU A 106 4.17 14.25 -10.85
CA LEU A 106 4.30 12.98 -11.59
C LEU A 106 3.00 12.16 -11.51
N MET A 107 2.37 12.11 -10.35
CA MET A 107 1.12 11.40 -10.16
C MET A 107 -0.03 12.05 -10.94
N CYS A 108 -0.20 13.37 -10.83
CA CYS A 108 -1.21 14.13 -11.57
C CYS A 108 -1.07 13.93 -13.09
N PHE A 109 0.14 14.03 -13.59
CA PHE A 109 0.42 13.87 -15.01
C PHE A 109 0.15 12.44 -15.47
N GLY A 110 0.53 11.42 -14.69
CA GLY A 110 0.22 10.02 -14.97
C GLY A 110 -1.28 9.75 -15.05
N SER A 111 -2.06 10.23 -14.07
CA SER A 111 -3.52 10.09 -14.06
C SER A 111 -4.19 10.83 -15.23
N LEU A 112 -3.72 12.03 -15.55
CA LEU A 112 -4.22 12.79 -16.68
C LEU A 112 -3.92 12.10 -18.01
N LEU A 113 -2.72 11.53 -18.18
CA LEU A 113 -2.38 10.74 -19.36
C LEU A 113 -3.33 9.56 -19.56
N ILE A 114 -3.69 8.83 -18.50
CA ILE A 114 -4.64 7.71 -18.57
C ILE A 114 -6.03 8.24 -18.95
N ALA A 115 -6.49 9.32 -18.29
CA ALA A 115 -7.81 9.89 -18.55
C ALA A 115 -7.97 10.36 -20.01
N LEU A 116 -6.92 10.90 -20.61
CA LEU A 116 -6.92 11.43 -21.98
C LEU A 116 -6.38 10.45 -23.03
N SER A 117 -5.95 9.25 -22.62
CA SER A 117 -5.35 8.27 -23.52
C SER A 117 -6.31 7.86 -24.64
N PRO A 118 -5.87 7.90 -25.90
CA PRO A 118 -6.65 7.34 -27.01
C PRO A 118 -6.74 5.81 -26.90
N ASN A 119 -7.75 5.23 -27.56
CA ASN A 119 -7.95 3.77 -27.59
C ASN A 119 -6.97 3.10 -28.56
N TYR A 120 -6.86 1.78 -28.46
CA TYR A 120 -6.06 0.98 -29.38
C TYR A 120 -6.50 1.13 -30.85
N GLU A 121 -7.81 1.28 -31.11
CA GLU A 121 -8.34 1.49 -32.46
C GLU A 121 -7.83 2.77 -33.10
N THR A 122 -7.50 3.79 -32.31
CA THR A 122 -7.04 5.10 -32.79
C THR A 122 -5.53 5.15 -33.02
N ILE A 123 -4.73 4.64 -32.07
CA ILE A 123 -3.26 4.76 -32.10
C ILE A 123 -2.53 3.43 -32.01
N GLY A 124 -3.24 2.30 -32.11
CA GLY A 124 -2.67 0.96 -32.09
C GLY A 124 -1.86 0.69 -30.82
N ILE A 125 -0.67 0.11 -30.98
CA ILE A 125 0.23 -0.22 -29.87
C ILE A 125 0.66 1.00 -29.04
N GLY A 126 0.50 2.19 -29.54
CA GLY A 126 0.75 3.43 -28.78
C GLY A 126 -0.12 3.57 -27.55
N ALA A 127 -1.34 3.02 -27.55
CA ALA A 127 -2.25 3.08 -26.40
C ALA A 127 -1.71 2.29 -25.18
N PRO A 128 -1.33 1.00 -25.27
CA PRO A 128 -0.66 0.29 -24.19
C PRO A 128 0.67 0.95 -23.77
N ILE A 129 1.46 1.48 -24.70
CA ILE A 129 2.72 2.17 -24.37
C ILE A 129 2.46 3.40 -23.50
N LEU A 130 1.46 4.21 -23.84
CA LEU A 130 1.07 5.37 -23.02
C LEU A 130 0.60 4.93 -21.62
N LEU A 131 -0.14 3.83 -21.53
CA LEU A 131 -0.59 3.28 -20.27
C LEU A 131 0.59 2.83 -19.40
N VAL A 132 1.57 2.12 -19.97
CA VAL A 132 2.82 1.75 -19.29
C VAL A 132 3.55 3.01 -18.80
N PHE A 133 3.74 3.99 -19.67
CA PHE A 133 4.44 5.22 -19.33
C PHE A 133 3.77 5.97 -18.18
N ALA A 134 2.45 6.11 -18.19
CA ALA A 134 1.69 6.71 -17.11
C ALA A 134 1.88 5.94 -15.79
N ARG A 135 1.87 4.60 -15.81
CA ARG A 135 2.09 3.75 -14.63
C ARG A 135 3.52 3.84 -14.09
N LEU A 136 4.52 4.00 -14.95
CA LEU A 136 5.90 4.25 -14.54
C LEU A 136 6.00 5.58 -13.77
N LEU A 137 5.38 6.65 -14.26
CA LEU A 137 5.34 7.96 -13.58
C LEU A 137 4.66 7.87 -12.21
N GLN A 138 3.50 7.20 -12.13
CA GLN A 138 2.79 6.99 -10.88
C GLN A 138 3.61 6.14 -9.89
N GLY A 139 4.28 5.09 -10.37
CA GLY A 139 5.15 4.25 -9.55
C GLY A 139 6.36 5.00 -8.98
N LEU A 140 6.97 5.89 -9.76
CA LEU A 140 8.04 6.80 -9.30
C LEU A 140 7.55 7.72 -8.19
N SER A 141 6.31 8.23 -8.29
CA SER A 141 5.69 9.11 -7.30
C SER A 141 5.55 8.43 -5.92
N VAL A 142 4.95 7.26 -5.88
CA VAL A 142 4.53 6.58 -4.63
C VAL A 142 5.71 5.94 -3.85
N GLY A 143 6.89 5.80 -4.46
CA GLY A 143 7.97 4.95 -3.95
C GLY A 143 8.52 5.27 -2.56
N GLY A 144 8.46 6.53 -2.10
CA GLY A 144 9.12 6.95 -0.86
C GLY A 144 8.24 7.09 0.38
N GLU A 145 6.92 7.04 0.24
CA GLU A 145 6.01 7.50 1.30
C GLU A 145 5.68 6.43 2.36
N TYR A 146 5.63 5.14 1.99
CA TYR A 146 5.25 4.10 2.95
C TYR A 146 6.18 4.02 4.16
N GLY A 147 7.49 3.98 3.93
CA GLY A 147 8.48 3.87 5.02
C GLY A 147 8.41 5.06 5.98
N THR A 148 8.27 6.25 5.44
CA THR A 148 8.16 7.49 6.21
C THR A 148 6.86 7.54 7.01
N SER A 149 5.72 7.22 6.39
CA SER A 149 4.41 7.22 7.03
C SER A 149 4.30 6.16 8.13
N ALA A 150 4.73 4.92 7.86
CA ALA A 150 4.73 3.83 8.84
C ALA A 150 5.61 4.13 10.05
N THR A 151 6.80 4.73 9.82
CA THR A 151 7.72 5.16 10.88
C THR A 151 7.08 6.28 11.70
N TYR A 152 6.53 7.30 11.05
CA TYR A 152 5.91 8.44 11.71
C TYR A 152 4.75 8.01 12.64
N LEU A 153 3.83 7.17 12.16
CA LEU A 153 2.72 6.67 12.97
C LEU A 153 3.18 5.86 14.18
N SER A 154 4.26 5.07 14.00
CA SER A 154 4.81 4.25 15.07
C SER A 154 5.55 5.06 16.13
N GLU A 155 6.27 6.13 15.73
CA GLU A 155 7.02 7.01 16.62
C GLU A 155 6.14 8.01 17.37
N MET A 156 5.05 8.46 16.74
CA MET A 156 4.09 9.39 17.34
C MET A 156 3.19 8.74 18.40
N ALA A 157 3.13 7.42 18.42
CA ALA A 157 2.31 6.65 19.36
C ALA A 157 3.02 6.44 20.70
N THR A 158 2.26 6.39 21.79
CA THR A 158 2.77 5.93 23.09
C THR A 158 3.06 4.42 23.02
N LYS A 159 3.97 3.93 23.87
CA LYS A 159 4.37 2.53 23.91
C LYS A 159 3.18 1.58 24.05
N GLU A 160 2.19 1.98 24.86
CA GLU A 160 1.01 1.17 25.22
C GLU A 160 -0.03 1.07 24.09
N ARG A 161 0.00 1.99 23.10
CA ARG A 161 -0.99 2.07 22.02
C ARG A 161 -0.37 2.14 20.62
N ARG A 162 0.86 1.71 20.51
CA ARG A 162 1.63 1.81 19.25
C ARG A 162 0.99 0.97 18.14
N GLY A 163 0.50 -0.24 18.44
CA GLY A 163 -0.20 -1.06 17.47
C GLY A 163 -1.50 -0.45 16.99
N PHE A 164 -2.29 0.12 17.91
CA PHE A 164 -3.52 0.83 17.56
C PHE A 164 -3.24 1.98 16.59
N PHE A 165 -2.31 2.88 16.91
CA PHE A 165 -2.02 4.03 16.04
C PHE A 165 -1.35 3.63 14.72
N SER A 166 -0.45 2.67 14.71
CA SER A 166 0.19 2.17 13.49
C SER A 166 -0.78 1.49 12.53
N SER A 167 -1.88 0.92 13.02
CA SER A 167 -2.89 0.27 12.18
C SER A 167 -3.56 1.25 11.21
N PHE A 168 -3.56 2.55 11.53
CA PHE A 168 -4.09 3.60 10.65
C PHE A 168 -3.34 3.72 9.32
N GLN A 169 -2.14 3.15 9.22
CA GLN A 169 -1.45 3.00 7.93
C GLN A 169 -2.31 2.22 6.93
N TYR A 170 -2.89 1.11 7.35
CA TYR A 170 -3.78 0.31 6.49
C TYR A 170 -5.21 0.85 6.43
N VAL A 171 -5.70 1.51 7.48
CA VAL A 171 -6.97 2.25 7.40
C VAL A 171 -6.91 3.26 6.25
N THR A 172 -5.84 4.03 6.15
CA THR A 172 -5.66 5.03 5.09
C THR A 172 -5.56 4.37 3.70
N LEU A 173 -4.78 3.29 3.59
CA LEU A 173 -4.60 2.54 2.35
C LEU A 173 -5.93 1.96 1.86
N ILE A 174 -6.68 1.29 2.74
CA ILE A 174 -7.97 0.70 2.43
C ILE A 174 -9.02 1.78 2.13
N SER A 175 -8.95 2.95 2.80
CA SER A 175 -9.83 4.08 2.49
C SER A 175 -9.66 4.56 1.05
N GLY A 176 -8.42 4.65 0.55
CA GLY A 176 -8.16 4.97 -0.86
C GLY A 176 -8.81 3.96 -1.82
N GLN A 177 -8.70 2.67 -1.51
CA GLN A 177 -9.33 1.60 -2.28
C GLN A 177 -10.87 1.67 -2.21
N LEU A 178 -11.44 1.94 -1.04
CA LEU A 178 -12.87 2.12 -0.85
C LEU A 178 -13.42 3.32 -1.63
N ILE A 179 -12.70 4.43 -1.67
CA ILE A 179 -13.10 5.60 -2.46
C ILE A 179 -13.11 5.25 -3.94
N ALA A 180 -12.11 4.52 -4.44
CA ALA A 180 -12.08 4.06 -5.83
C ALA A 180 -13.28 3.17 -6.17
N LEU A 181 -13.63 2.20 -5.32
CA LEU A 181 -14.82 1.37 -5.47
C LEU A 181 -16.11 2.17 -5.30
N GLY A 182 -16.15 3.14 -4.39
CA GLY A 182 -17.28 4.04 -4.21
C GLY A 182 -17.56 4.87 -5.47
N VAL A 183 -16.53 5.42 -6.09
CA VAL A 183 -16.66 6.11 -7.39
C VAL A 183 -17.19 5.16 -8.45
N LEU A 184 -16.72 3.90 -8.49
CA LEU A 184 -17.21 2.90 -9.42
C LEU A 184 -18.71 2.59 -9.18
N ILE A 185 -19.14 2.40 -7.93
CA ILE A 185 -20.54 2.16 -7.59
C ILE A 185 -21.42 3.35 -8.03
N VAL A 186 -20.99 4.58 -7.76
CA VAL A 186 -21.72 5.78 -8.19
C VAL A 186 -21.86 5.81 -9.72
N LEU A 187 -20.76 5.57 -10.44
CA LEU A 187 -20.80 5.57 -11.91
C LEU A 187 -21.63 4.43 -12.49
N GLN A 188 -21.64 3.25 -11.85
CA GLN A 188 -22.51 2.12 -12.25
C GLN A 188 -24.00 2.44 -12.08
N ASN A 189 -24.36 3.33 -11.16
CA ASN A 189 -25.74 3.78 -10.97
C ASN A 189 -26.13 4.97 -11.85
N MET A 190 -25.15 5.76 -12.30
CA MET A 190 -25.38 6.97 -13.11
C MET A 190 -25.24 6.75 -14.61
N LEU A 191 -24.43 5.79 -15.02
CA LEU A 191 -24.10 5.52 -16.42
C LEU A 191 -24.55 4.12 -16.80
N THR A 192 -24.88 3.94 -18.10
CA THR A 192 -25.10 2.60 -18.65
C THR A 192 -23.79 1.82 -18.73
N THR A 193 -23.90 0.50 -18.84
CA THR A 193 -22.72 -0.37 -18.99
C THR A 193 -21.94 0.00 -20.24
N GLU A 194 -22.61 0.33 -21.35
CA GLU A 194 -21.99 0.75 -22.61
C GLU A 194 -21.22 2.06 -22.44
N GLN A 195 -21.79 3.03 -21.70
CA GLN A 195 -21.13 4.30 -21.40
C GLN A 195 -19.88 4.09 -20.53
N LEU A 196 -19.94 3.19 -19.55
CA LEU A 196 -18.79 2.84 -18.70
C LEU A 196 -17.65 2.26 -19.54
N TYR A 197 -17.93 1.33 -20.47
CA TYR A 197 -16.93 0.77 -21.37
C TYR A 197 -16.39 1.80 -22.38
N ALA A 198 -17.25 2.69 -22.88
CA ALA A 198 -16.86 3.65 -23.92
C ALA A 198 -15.98 4.77 -23.37
N TRP A 199 -16.37 5.40 -22.27
CA TRP A 199 -15.68 6.60 -21.74
C TRP A 199 -15.76 6.76 -20.22
N GLY A 200 -16.77 6.18 -19.54
CA GLY A 200 -17.01 6.39 -18.11
C GLY A 200 -15.84 5.97 -17.22
N TRP A 201 -15.07 4.98 -17.63
CA TRP A 201 -13.86 4.54 -16.93
C TRP A 201 -12.75 5.61 -16.86
N ARG A 202 -12.83 6.69 -17.65
CA ARG A 202 -11.87 7.81 -17.64
C ARG A 202 -12.11 8.77 -16.48
N ILE A 203 -13.35 8.88 -16.01
CA ILE A 203 -13.77 9.82 -14.96
C ILE A 203 -12.95 9.67 -13.67
N PRO A 204 -12.76 8.47 -13.10
CA PRO A 204 -12.00 8.31 -11.87
C PRO A 204 -10.53 8.74 -12.00
N PHE A 205 -9.92 8.60 -13.17
CA PHE A 205 -8.56 9.10 -13.42
C PHE A 205 -8.53 10.63 -13.51
N ALA A 206 -9.55 11.25 -14.09
CA ALA A 206 -9.70 12.71 -14.07
C ALA A 206 -9.91 13.25 -12.64
N ILE A 207 -10.68 12.53 -11.81
CA ILE A 207 -10.84 12.84 -10.38
C ILE A 207 -9.48 12.73 -9.67
N GLY A 208 -8.68 11.69 -9.93
CA GLY A 208 -7.34 11.52 -9.39
C GLY A 208 -6.41 12.68 -9.74
N ALA A 209 -6.41 13.11 -11.00
CA ALA A 209 -5.67 14.28 -11.43
C ALA A 209 -6.11 15.58 -10.72
N LEU A 210 -7.41 15.77 -10.53
CA LEU A 210 -7.96 16.91 -9.78
C LEU A 210 -7.56 16.87 -8.30
N CYS A 211 -7.67 15.71 -7.66
CA CYS A 211 -7.24 15.52 -6.28
C CYS A 211 -5.74 15.81 -6.10
N ALA A 212 -4.91 15.45 -7.07
CA ALA A 212 -3.49 15.78 -7.07
C ALA A 212 -3.25 17.30 -7.16
N VAL A 213 -4.04 18.03 -7.98
CA VAL A 213 -3.98 19.51 -8.02
C VAL A 213 -4.34 20.13 -6.67
N VAL A 214 -5.39 19.61 -6.00
CA VAL A 214 -5.77 20.06 -4.66
C VAL A 214 -4.64 19.78 -3.65
N ALA A 215 -4.05 18.60 -3.71
CA ALA A 215 -2.91 18.25 -2.86
C ALA A 215 -1.71 19.17 -3.08
N LEU A 216 -1.42 19.55 -4.33
CA LEU A 216 -0.38 20.54 -4.68
C LEU A 216 -0.68 21.90 -4.06
N TYR A 217 -1.93 22.36 -4.14
CA TYR A 217 -2.33 23.64 -3.55
C TYR A 217 -2.12 23.65 -2.03
N LEU A 218 -2.54 22.60 -1.35
CA LEU A 218 -2.35 22.45 0.10
C LEU A 218 -0.86 22.39 0.49
N ARG A 219 -0.05 21.69 -0.30
CA ARG A 219 1.41 21.56 -0.04
C ARG A 219 2.20 22.85 -0.35
N ARG A 220 1.69 23.77 -1.15
CA ARG A 220 2.35 25.08 -1.39
C ARG A 220 2.54 25.89 -0.11
N GLY A 221 1.61 25.78 0.84
CA GLY A 221 1.67 26.46 2.14
C GLY A 221 2.59 25.79 3.18
N MET A 222 3.17 24.64 2.89
CA MET A 222 4.10 23.97 3.81
C MET A 222 5.44 24.69 3.86
N GLU A 223 6.02 24.81 5.05
CA GLU A 223 7.38 25.28 5.25
C GLU A 223 8.38 24.12 5.02
N GLU A 224 9.61 24.45 4.60
CA GLU A 224 10.68 23.46 4.51
C GLU A 224 11.00 22.93 5.92
N THR A 225 11.31 21.64 6.03
CA THR A 225 11.60 21.01 7.32
C THR A 225 12.94 21.52 7.88
N GLU A 226 12.99 21.85 9.20
CA GLU A 226 14.22 22.24 9.91
C GLU A 226 15.35 21.22 9.76
N SER A 227 15.00 19.95 9.55
CA SER A 227 15.96 18.87 9.29
C SER A 227 16.79 19.07 8.03
N PHE A 228 16.32 19.86 7.05
CA PHE A 228 17.09 20.16 5.84
C PHE A 228 18.21 21.17 6.09
N THR A 229 18.05 22.04 7.08
CA THR A 229 19.06 23.05 7.47
C THR A 229 20.17 22.47 8.34
N LYS A 230 19.96 21.33 9.00
CA LYS A 230 21.00 20.60 9.73
C LYS A 230 21.63 19.59 8.78
N LYS A 231 22.93 19.75 8.49
CA LYS A 231 23.74 18.83 7.68
C LYS A 231 23.61 17.39 8.23
N GLU A 232 22.66 16.63 7.70
CA GLU A 232 22.46 15.23 8.08
C GLU A 232 23.51 14.32 7.42
N LYS A 233 23.79 13.21 8.11
CA LYS A 233 24.57 12.08 7.59
C LYS A 233 24.07 11.73 6.20
N SER A 234 24.96 11.64 5.24
CA SER A 234 24.60 11.35 3.85
C SER A 234 23.80 10.05 3.77
N ARG A 235 22.83 9.98 2.84
CA ARG A 235 22.02 8.79 2.58
C ARG A 235 22.88 7.56 2.26
N GLU A 236 24.04 7.76 1.69
CA GLU A 236 25.07 6.75 1.48
C GLU A 236 25.54 6.11 2.79
N SER A 237 25.71 6.92 3.85
CA SER A 237 26.03 6.43 5.19
C SER A 237 24.87 5.63 5.79
N ALA A 238 23.62 6.06 5.58
CA ALA A 238 22.43 5.34 6.04
C ALA A 238 22.27 3.98 5.32
N MET A 239 22.48 3.93 4.00
CA MET A 239 22.45 2.69 3.24
C MET A 239 23.54 1.71 3.69
N ARG A 240 24.77 2.19 3.90
CA ARG A 240 25.86 1.36 4.42
C ARG A 240 25.55 0.83 5.82
N THR A 241 24.93 1.65 6.67
CA THR A 241 24.50 1.23 8.01
C THR A 241 23.39 0.20 7.92
N LEU A 242 22.42 0.37 7.02
CA LEU A 242 21.33 -0.57 6.80
C LEU A 242 21.85 -1.96 6.37
N MET A 243 22.85 -2.02 5.49
CA MET A 243 23.47 -3.26 5.05
C MET A 243 24.19 -4.03 6.17
N ARG A 244 24.41 -3.41 7.33
CA ARG A 244 24.93 -4.08 8.54
C ARG A 244 23.84 -4.79 9.35
N HIS A 245 22.57 -4.67 8.93
CA HIS A 245 21.42 -5.30 9.57
C HIS A 245 20.73 -6.35 8.65
N PRO A 246 21.45 -7.33 8.10
CA PRO A 246 20.91 -8.27 7.11
C PRO A 246 19.80 -9.16 7.70
N LYS A 247 19.87 -9.49 8.98
CA LYS A 247 18.85 -10.32 9.65
C LYS A 247 17.50 -9.59 9.71
N GLU A 248 17.53 -8.31 10.07
CA GLU A 248 16.34 -7.46 10.13
C GLU A 248 15.74 -7.25 8.74
N LEU A 249 16.58 -7.04 7.72
CA LEU A 249 16.15 -6.92 6.32
C LEU A 249 15.46 -8.20 5.84
N LEU A 250 16.06 -9.36 6.04
CA LEU A 250 15.47 -10.65 5.68
C LEU A 250 14.18 -10.93 6.47
N THR A 251 14.13 -10.52 7.75
CA THR A 251 12.91 -10.62 8.54
C THR A 251 11.79 -9.77 7.93
N VAL A 252 12.06 -8.54 7.49
CA VAL A 252 11.05 -7.70 6.83
C VAL A 252 10.57 -8.32 5.53
N VAL A 253 11.46 -8.87 4.70
CA VAL A 253 11.10 -9.57 3.47
C VAL A 253 10.19 -10.76 3.78
N GLY A 254 10.63 -11.66 4.67
CA GLY A 254 9.91 -12.88 4.99
C GLY A 254 8.55 -12.62 5.65
N LEU A 255 8.48 -11.66 6.58
CA LEU A 255 7.20 -11.31 7.22
C LEU A 255 6.22 -10.64 6.27
N THR A 256 6.72 -9.95 5.23
CA THR A 256 5.90 -9.17 4.29
C THR A 256 5.35 -10.04 3.16
N MET A 257 6.11 -11.03 2.69
CA MET A 257 5.83 -11.82 1.48
C MET A 257 4.41 -12.43 1.49
N GLY A 258 4.11 -13.30 2.44
CA GLY A 258 2.82 -13.98 2.52
C GLY A 258 1.66 -13.05 2.85
N GLY A 259 1.89 -12.11 3.78
CA GLY A 259 0.86 -11.16 4.18
C GLY A 259 0.45 -10.20 3.08
N THR A 260 1.40 -9.70 2.31
CA THR A 260 1.13 -8.82 1.18
C THR A 260 0.47 -9.55 0.02
N LEU A 261 0.92 -10.77 -0.29
CA LEU A 261 0.31 -11.59 -1.34
C LEU A 261 -1.15 -11.92 -0.99
N ALA A 262 -1.43 -12.32 0.25
CA ALA A 262 -2.78 -12.55 0.74
C ALA A 262 -3.64 -11.28 0.67
N PHE A 263 -3.10 -10.13 1.09
CA PHE A 263 -3.79 -8.85 1.00
C PHE A 263 -4.22 -8.53 -0.44
N TYR A 264 -3.30 -8.56 -1.41
CA TYR A 264 -3.64 -8.25 -2.81
C TYR A 264 -4.56 -9.31 -3.44
N THR A 265 -4.47 -10.56 -3.03
CA THR A 265 -5.39 -11.62 -3.47
C THR A 265 -6.82 -11.34 -3.04
N TYR A 266 -7.05 -11.05 -1.76
CA TYR A 266 -8.40 -10.91 -1.22
C TYR A 266 -8.97 -9.48 -1.32
N THR A 267 -8.17 -8.49 -1.69
CA THR A 267 -8.65 -7.12 -1.89
C THR A 267 -8.66 -6.73 -3.37
N THR A 268 -7.49 -6.61 -3.99
CA THR A 268 -7.34 -6.06 -5.34
C THR A 268 -7.76 -7.02 -6.43
N TYR A 269 -7.35 -8.29 -6.34
CA TYR A 269 -7.68 -9.31 -7.33
C TYR A 269 -9.11 -9.85 -7.15
N MET A 270 -9.66 -9.81 -5.95
CA MET A 270 -10.93 -10.48 -5.62
C MET A 270 -12.11 -10.02 -6.48
N GLN A 271 -12.23 -8.74 -6.80
CA GLN A 271 -13.28 -8.22 -7.69
C GLN A 271 -13.22 -8.92 -9.06
N LYS A 272 -12.04 -9.08 -9.64
CA LYS A 272 -11.86 -9.76 -10.93
C LYS A 272 -12.05 -11.27 -10.83
N TYR A 273 -11.64 -11.86 -9.71
CA TYR A 273 -11.89 -13.27 -9.44
C TYR A 273 -13.39 -13.59 -9.42
N LEU A 274 -14.20 -12.78 -8.73
CA LEU A 274 -15.65 -12.95 -8.69
C LEU A 274 -16.30 -12.82 -10.06
N VAL A 275 -15.81 -11.90 -10.91
CA VAL A 275 -16.33 -11.71 -12.27
C VAL A 275 -15.83 -12.80 -13.21
N ASN A 276 -14.51 -13.00 -13.30
CA ASN A 276 -13.86 -13.78 -14.33
C ASN A 276 -13.80 -15.29 -14.01
N THR A 277 -13.85 -15.68 -12.74
CA THR A 277 -13.80 -17.08 -12.30
C THR A 277 -15.15 -17.56 -11.80
N VAL A 278 -15.79 -16.83 -10.89
CA VAL A 278 -17.07 -17.23 -10.30
C VAL A 278 -18.24 -16.92 -11.25
N GLY A 279 -18.11 -15.94 -12.14
CA GLY A 279 -19.13 -15.54 -13.09
C GLY A 279 -20.19 -14.60 -12.52
N MET A 280 -19.88 -13.89 -11.45
CA MET A 280 -20.77 -12.87 -10.88
C MET A 280 -20.79 -11.60 -11.73
N SER A 281 -21.85 -10.80 -11.60
CA SER A 281 -21.92 -9.49 -12.25
C SER A 281 -20.82 -8.55 -11.72
N ILE A 282 -20.37 -7.61 -12.55
CA ILE A 282 -19.38 -6.60 -12.12
C ILE A 282 -19.95 -5.76 -10.97
N SER A 283 -21.26 -5.45 -11.00
CA SER A 283 -21.93 -4.69 -9.95
C SER A 283 -21.92 -5.43 -8.60
N ASP A 284 -22.32 -6.71 -8.59
CA ASP A 284 -22.31 -7.51 -7.37
C ASP A 284 -20.89 -7.68 -6.82
N SER A 285 -19.93 -7.95 -7.70
CA SER A 285 -18.52 -8.09 -7.32
C SER A 285 -17.97 -6.80 -6.70
N THR A 286 -18.34 -5.64 -7.26
CA THR A 286 -17.93 -4.33 -6.74
C THR A 286 -18.54 -4.06 -5.37
N THR A 287 -19.82 -4.33 -5.18
CA THR A 287 -20.52 -4.11 -3.90
C THR A 287 -20.04 -5.08 -2.82
N ILE A 288 -19.78 -6.35 -3.14
CA ILE A 288 -19.16 -7.30 -2.20
C ILE A 288 -17.78 -6.82 -1.78
N SER A 289 -16.95 -6.42 -2.74
CA SER A 289 -15.60 -5.92 -2.45
C SER A 289 -15.63 -4.67 -1.59
N ALA A 290 -16.53 -3.72 -1.87
CA ALA A 290 -16.66 -2.51 -1.06
C ALA A 290 -17.17 -2.81 0.36
N ALA A 291 -18.18 -3.66 0.51
CA ALA A 291 -18.72 -4.01 1.82
C ALA A 291 -17.70 -4.76 2.71
N THR A 292 -17.00 -5.74 2.13
CA THR A 292 -15.98 -6.51 2.86
C THR A 292 -14.79 -5.65 3.22
N LEU A 293 -14.32 -4.77 2.33
CA LEU A 293 -13.22 -3.84 2.60
C LEU A 293 -13.56 -2.81 3.66
N PHE A 294 -14.81 -2.33 3.70
CA PHE A 294 -15.25 -1.40 4.74
C PHE A 294 -15.14 -2.04 6.13
N LEU A 295 -15.65 -3.26 6.29
CA LEU A 295 -15.53 -3.99 7.56
C LEU A 295 -14.07 -4.34 7.89
N PHE A 296 -13.31 -4.72 6.87
CA PHE A 296 -11.88 -4.98 7.02
C PHE A 296 -11.11 -3.74 7.49
N MET A 297 -11.45 -2.55 6.98
CA MET A 297 -10.90 -1.28 7.45
C MET A 297 -11.20 -1.06 8.94
N CYS A 298 -12.44 -1.29 9.36
CA CYS A 298 -12.85 -1.14 10.76
C CYS A 298 -12.13 -2.13 11.71
N LEU A 299 -11.75 -3.31 11.21
CA LEU A 299 -10.99 -4.30 11.98
C LEU A 299 -9.55 -3.87 12.27
N GLN A 300 -8.94 -3.02 11.43
CA GLN A 300 -7.53 -2.67 11.57
C GLN A 300 -7.19 -2.11 12.96
N PRO A 301 -7.85 -1.04 13.46
CA PRO A 301 -7.53 -0.52 14.79
C PRO A 301 -7.90 -1.47 15.93
N ILE A 302 -8.91 -2.32 15.74
CA ILE A 302 -9.32 -3.32 16.75
C ILE A 302 -8.19 -4.35 16.94
N ILE A 303 -7.70 -4.93 15.86
CA ILE A 303 -6.61 -5.92 15.90
C ILE A 303 -5.29 -5.25 16.28
N GLY A 304 -5.04 -4.02 15.80
CA GLY A 304 -3.89 -3.22 16.21
C GLY A 304 -3.85 -2.99 17.73
N GLY A 305 -4.98 -2.58 18.32
CA GLY A 305 -5.14 -2.42 19.77
C GLY A 305 -5.06 -3.74 20.54
N LEU A 306 -5.57 -4.86 19.98
CA LEU A 306 -5.41 -6.19 20.57
C LEU A 306 -3.92 -6.56 20.65
N SER A 307 -3.14 -6.24 19.63
CA SER A 307 -1.70 -6.51 19.61
C SER A 307 -0.93 -5.75 20.69
N ASP A 308 -1.43 -4.61 21.14
CA ASP A 308 -0.84 -3.87 22.25
C ASP A 308 -0.99 -4.61 23.59
N LYS A 309 -2.00 -5.48 23.73
CA LYS A 309 -2.26 -6.28 24.93
C LYS A 309 -1.58 -7.65 24.92
N ILE A 310 -1.64 -8.38 23.81
CA ILE A 310 -1.18 -9.79 23.75
C ILE A 310 0.17 -9.96 23.04
N GLY A 311 0.73 -8.90 22.46
CA GLY A 311 1.99 -8.93 21.70
C GLY A 311 1.77 -9.00 20.19
N ARG A 312 2.82 -8.71 19.43
CA ARG A 312 2.78 -8.72 17.95
C ARG A 312 2.87 -10.15 17.40
N ARG A 313 3.80 -10.93 17.95
CA ARG A 313 4.11 -12.27 17.46
C ARG A 313 2.92 -13.23 17.49
N PRO A 314 2.10 -13.33 18.55
CA PRO A 314 0.95 -14.24 18.57
C PRO A 314 -0.06 -13.96 17.44
N ILE A 315 -0.31 -12.69 17.12
CA ILE A 315 -1.23 -12.29 16.06
C ILE A 315 -0.68 -12.65 14.69
N LEU A 316 0.62 -12.42 14.44
CA LEU A 316 1.26 -12.84 13.19
C LEU A 316 1.25 -14.36 13.02
N ILE A 317 1.50 -15.12 14.08
CA ILE A 317 1.42 -16.59 14.05
C ILE A 317 -0.02 -17.03 13.75
N ALA A 318 -1.02 -16.42 14.39
CA ALA A 318 -2.43 -16.71 14.10
C ALA A 318 -2.78 -16.47 12.62
N PHE A 319 -2.35 -15.34 12.04
CA PHE A 319 -2.48 -15.09 10.60
C PHE A 319 -1.78 -16.19 9.78
N GLY A 320 -0.54 -16.53 10.10
CA GLY A 320 0.24 -17.53 9.36
C GLY A 320 -0.39 -18.92 9.40
N VAL A 321 -0.83 -19.38 10.58
CA VAL A 321 -1.47 -20.69 10.77
C VAL A 321 -2.83 -20.73 10.05
N LEU A 322 -3.71 -19.79 10.34
CA LEU A 322 -5.05 -19.75 9.74
C LEU A 322 -4.98 -19.52 8.23
N GLY A 323 -4.08 -18.64 7.76
CA GLY A 323 -3.88 -18.40 6.34
C GLY A 323 -3.35 -19.64 5.61
N THR A 324 -2.41 -20.37 6.19
CA THR A 324 -1.90 -21.61 5.58
C THR A 324 -2.98 -22.70 5.51
N ILE A 325 -3.83 -22.84 6.53
CA ILE A 325 -4.88 -23.86 6.55
C ILE A 325 -6.06 -23.49 5.65
N PHE A 326 -6.52 -22.24 5.68
CA PHE A 326 -7.81 -21.85 5.11
C PHE A 326 -7.75 -21.20 3.73
N THR A 327 -6.59 -20.80 3.22
CA THR A 327 -6.52 -20.12 1.90
C THR A 327 -7.05 -21.01 0.78
N VAL A 328 -6.57 -22.25 0.67
CA VAL A 328 -7.05 -23.18 -0.37
C VAL A 328 -8.52 -23.51 -0.20
N PRO A 329 -9.01 -23.94 0.99
CA PRO A 329 -10.43 -24.19 1.20
C PRO A 329 -11.35 -23.01 0.88
N ILE A 330 -10.98 -21.81 1.30
CA ILE A 330 -11.78 -20.59 1.03
C ILE A 330 -11.87 -20.32 -0.47
N LEU A 331 -10.75 -20.31 -1.19
CA LEU A 331 -10.75 -20.04 -2.63
C LEU A 331 -11.44 -21.13 -3.45
N MET A 332 -11.27 -22.40 -3.08
CA MET A 332 -11.98 -23.51 -3.73
C MET A 332 -13.49 -23.44 -3.49
N THR A 333 -13.92 -23.12 -2.27
CA THR A 333 -15.34 -22.97 -1.95
C THR A 333 -15.93 -21.76 -2.67
N LEU A 334 -15.18 -20.63 -2.68
CA LEU A 334 -15.58 -19.40 -3.35
C LEU A 334 -15.79 -19.61 -4.86
N HIS A 335 -14.98 -20.46 -5.49
CA HIS A 335 -15.12 -20.81 -6.89
C HIS A 335 -16.51 -21.40 -7.23
N THR A 336 -17.15 -22.09 -6.29
CA THR A 336 -18.44 -22.76 -6.48
C THR A 336 -19.65 -21.95 -6.02
N ILE A 337 -19.44 -20.88 -5.26
CA ILE A 337 -20.51 -20.05 -4.69
C ILE A 337 -20.88 -18.91 -5.64
N GLN A 338 -22.17 -18.84 -5.99
CA GLN A 338 -22.70 -17.77 -6.86
C GLN A 338 -23.64 -16.80 -6.13
N THR A 339 -23.81 -16.97 -4.80
CA THR A 339 -24.67 -16.07 -4.01
C THR A 339 -23.86 -14.91 -3.44
N TRP A 340 -24.46 -13.72 -3.43
CA TRP A 340 -23.83 -12.50 -2.88
C TRP A 340 -23.38 -12.71 -1.42
N TRP A 341 -24.26 -13.23 -0.58
CA TRP A 341 -23.96 -13.47 0.83
C TRP A 341 -22.91 -14.57 1.06
N GLY A 342 -22.93 -15.63 0.24
CA GLY A 342 -21.91 -16.68 0.32
C GLY A 342 -20.51 -16.14 0.01
N ALA A 343 -20.37 -15.38 -1.06
CA ALA A 343 -19.13 -14.71 -1.42
C ALA A 343 -18.69 -13.70 -0.34
N PHE A 344 -19.62 -12.88 0.15
CA PHE A 344 -19.37 -11.92 1.22
C PHE A 344 -18.77 -12.58 2.48
N PHE A 345 -19.40 -13.63 3.01
CA PHE A 345 -18.93 -14.27 4.24
C PHE A 345 -17.59 -15.00 4.06
N LEU A 346 -17.34 -15.63 2.91
CA LEU A 346 -16.07 -16.28 2.63
C LEU A 346 -14.93 -15.28 2.50
N ILE A 347 -15.14 -14.19 1.77
CA ILE A 347 -14.15 -13.13 1.62
C ILE A 347 -13.92 -12.46 2.97
N MET A 348 -14.97 -12.23 3.75
CA MET A 348 -14.85 -11.64 5.07
C MET A 348 -14.05 -12.53 6.02
N ALA A 349 -14.25 -13.85 5.99
CA ALA A 349 -13.45 -14.80 6.75
C ALA A 349 -11.96 -14.72 6.38
N ALA A 350 -11.64 -14.66 5.09
CA ALA A 350 -10.27 -14.48 4.63
C ALA A 350 -9.68 -13.13 5.10
N LEU A 351 -10.44 -12.04 5.00
CA LEU A 351 -9.97 -10.71 5.41
C LEU A 351 -9.79 -10.60 6.94
N ILE A 352 -10.59 -11.29 7.74
CA ILE A 352 -10.37 -11.40 9.19
C ILE A 352 -9.01 -12.06 9.45
N ILE A 353 -8.68 -13.13 8.76
CA ILE A 353 -7.37 -13.77 8.87
C ILE A 353 -6.25 -12.81 8.46
N VAL A 354 -6.39 -12.14 7.33
CA VAL A 354 -5.40 -11.18 6.78
C VAL A 354 -5.22 -9.98 7.70
N SER A 355 -6.26 -9.57 8.45
CA SER A 355 -6.17 -8.45 9.39
C SER A 355 -5.11 -8.66 10.47
N GLY A 356 -4.80 -9.90 10.82
CA GLY A 356 -3.71 -10.24 11.74
C GLY A 356 -2.32 -9.81 11.24
N TYR A 357 -2.14 -9.72 9.93
CA TYR A 357 -0.92 -9.17 9.34
C TYR A 357 -1.04 -7.66 9.10
N THR A 358 -2.10 -7.21 8.42
CA THR A 358 -2.20 -5.83 7.95
C THR A 358 -2.24 -4.81 9.07
N SER A 359 -2.90 -5.12 10.18
CA SER A 359 -3.05 -4.20 11.31
C SER A 359 -1.73 -3.86 12.00
N ILE A 360 -0.76 -4.75 11.98
CA ILE A 360 0.46 -4.61 12.79
C ILE A 360 1.77 -4.66 12.00
N ASN A 361 1.71 -4.96 10.69
CA ASN A 361 2.95 -5.09 9.91
C ASN A 361 3.80 -3.80 9.89
N ALA A 362 3.18 -2.63 9.94
CA ALA A 362 3.88 -1.36 9.97
C ALA A 362 4.66 -1.17 11.28
N VAL A 363 4.02 -1.42 12.42
CA VAL A 363 4.66 -1.30 13.73
C VAL A 363 5.75 -2.34 13.93
N VAL A 364 5.52 -3.59 13.54
CA VAL A 364 6.52 -4.67 13.65
C VAL A 364 7.81 -4.30 12.92
N LYS A 365 7.70 -3.78 11.70
CA LYS A 365 8.85 -3.33 10.92
C LYS A 365 9.56 -2.13 11.58
N ALA A 366 8.79 -1.15 12.06
CA ALA A 366 9.35 0.03 12.71
C ALA A 366 10.10 -0.33 14.00
N GLU A 367 9.60 -1.30 14.76
CA GLU A 367 10.22 -1.78 16.00
C GLU A 367 11.54 -2.54 15.79
N LEU A 368 11.80 -3.04 14.56
CA LEU A 368 13.03 -3.79 14.23
C LEU A 368 14.26 -2.88 14.07
N PHE A 369 14.10 -1.61 13.70
CA PHE A 369 15.21 -0.75 13.32
C PHE A 369 15.45 0.39 14.31
N PRO A 370 16.72 0.77 14.54
CA PRO A 370 17.08 1.98 15.28
C PRO A 370 16.64 3.24 14.49
N THR A 371 16.48 4.35 15.21
CA THR A 371 15.88 5.60 14.68
C THR A 371 16.58 6.11 13.42
N GLU A 372 17.94 6.02 13.37
CA GLU A 372 18.77 6.59 12.30
C GLU A 372 18.52 5.97 10.92
N ILE A 373 18.08 4.71 10.87
CA ILE A 373 17.86 3.96 9.62
C ILE A 373 16.43 3.42 9.49
N ARG A 374 15.55 3.72 10.44
CA ARG A 374 14.21 3.11 10.54
C ARG A 374 13.37 3.32 9.28
N ALA A 375 13.23 4.55 8.80
CA ALA A 375 12.42 4.84 7.63
C ALA A 375 12.92 4.08 6.37
N LEU A 376 14.25 4.01 6.19
CA LEU A 376 14.86 3.28 5.09
C LEU A 376 14.74 1.76 5.28
N GLY A 377 14.97 1.26 6.51
CA GLY A 377 14.86 -0.16 6.87
C GLY A 377 13.44 -0.71 6.77
N VAL A 378 12.44 0.12 7.04
CA VAL A 378 11.03 -0.22 6.83
C VAL A 378 10.67 -0.12 5.34
N GLY A 379 11.03 0.99 4.69
CA GLY A 379 10.54 1.32 3.34
C GLY A 379 11.15 0.48 2.24
N LEU A 380 12.48 0.32 2.20
CA LEU A 380 13.17 -0.33 1.08
C LEU A 380 12.84 -1.82 0.95
N PRO A 381 13.03 -2.68 1.99
CA PRO A 381 12.73 -4.11 1.85
C PRO A 381 11.22 -4.35 1.69
N TYR A 382 10.37 -3.51 2.28
CA TYR A 382 8.93 -3.57 2.04
C TYR A 382 8.59 -3.26 0.58
N ALA A 383 9.12 -2.17 0.02
CA ALA A 383 8.85 -1.79 -1.37
C ALA A 383 9.30 -2.88 -2.36
N LEU A 384 10.48 -3.49 -2.14
CA LEU A 384 10.97 -4.60 -2.95
C LEU A 384 10.04 -5.82 -2.85
N THR A 385 9.66 -6.22 -1.63
CA THR A 385 8.84 -7.40 -1.40
C THR A 385 7.42 -7.21 -1.95
N VAL A 386 6.82 -6.04 -1.72
CA VAL A 386 5.49 -5.72 -2.24
C VAL A 386 5.50 -5.63 -3.76
N SER A 387 6.56 -5.13 -4.38
CA SER A 387 6.69 -5.09 -5.82
C SER A 387 6.71 -6.49 -6.44
N ILE A 388 7.44 -7.41 -5.81
CA ILE A 388 7.58 -8.78 -6.31
C ILE A 388 6.33 -9.61 -6.02
N PHE A 389 5.82 -9.63 -4.81
CA PHE A 389 4.72 -10.52 -4.39
C PHE A 389 3.34 -9.84 -4.47
N GLY A 390 3.24 -8.56 -4.11
CA GLY A 390 1.97 -7.84 -4.14
C GLY A 390 1.60 -7.34 -5.54
N GLY A 391 2.54 -6.66 -6.20
CA GLY A 391 2.31 -6.09 -7.52
C GLY A 391 2.07 -7.13 -8.62
N THR A 392 2.67 -8.31 -8.49
CA THR A 392 2.52 -9.41 -9.45
C THR A 392 1.38 -10.37 -9.10
N ALA A 393 0.74 -10.24 -7.94
CA ALA A 393 -0.25 -11.18 -7.44
C ALA A 393 -1.38 -11.46 -8.46
N GLU A 394 -1.97 -10.41 -9.00
CA GLU A 394 -3.04 -10.51 -9.99
C GLU A 394 -2.56 -11.11 -11.30
N TYR A 395 -1.39 -10.69 -11.79
CA TYR A 395 -0.80 -11.26 -13.01
C TYR A 395 -0.57 -12.76 -12.88
N ILE A 396 0.04 -13.19 -11.78
CA ILE A 396 0.32 -14.61 -11.52
C ILE A 396 -0.98 -15.41 -11.41
N ALA A 397 -2.01 -14.87 -10.73
CA ALA A 397 -3.31 -15.51 -10.63
C ALA A 397 -3.96 -15.74 -12.01
N LEU A 398 -3.96 -14.69 -12.84
CA LEU A 398 -4.51 -14.75 -14.20
C LEU A 398 -3.67 -15.64 -15.14
N TRP A 399 -2.35 -15.67 -14.93
CA TRP A 399 -1.47 -16.58 -15.66
C TRP A 399 -1.79 -18.05 -15.34
N PHE A 400 -1.92 -18.42 -14.07
CA PHE A 400 -2.34 -19.77 -13.68
C PHE A 400 -3.72 -20.13 -14.28
N LYS A 401 -4.64 -19.17 -14.31
CA LYS A 401 -5.95 -19.36 -14.94
C LYS A 401 -5.81 -19.58 -16.46
N SER A 402 -4.96 -18.82 -17.15
CA SER A 402 -4.77 -18.90 -18.59
C SER A 402 -4.22 -20.25 -19.05
N ILE A 403 -3.46 -20.95 -18.20
CA ILE A 403 -2.93 -22.28 -18.47
C ILE A 403 -3.81 -23.41 -17.89
N GLY A 404 -5.02 -23.09 -17.40
CA GLY A 404 -5.96 -24.08 -16.86
C GLY A 404 -5.59 -24.66 -15.49
N MET A 405 -4.68 -24.03 -14.74
CA MET A 405 -4.17 -24.49 -13.44
C MET A 405 -4.49 -23.49 -12.32
N GLU A 406 -5.69 -22.95 -12.29
CA GLU A 406 -6.07 -21.87 -11.36
C GLU A 406 -5.81 -22.21 -9.87
N THR A 407 -6.02 -23.48 -9.47
CA THR A 407 -5.71 -23.96 -8.12
C THR A 407 -4.21 -23.87 -7.77
N GLY A 408 -3.33 -23.84 -8.76
CA GLY A 408 -1.88 -23.62 -8.56
C GLY A 408 -1.61 -22.27 -7.90
N TYR A 409 -2.40 -21.23 -8.22
CA TYR A 409 -2.30 -19.95 -7.56
C TYR A 409 -2.68 -20.01 -6.07
N TYR A 410 -3.70 -20.80 -5.71
CA TYR A 410 -4.10 -20.96 -4.31
C TYR A 410 -2.97 -21.57 -3.46
N TRP A 411 -2.29 -22.56 -4.01
CA TRP A 411 -1.12 -23.18 -3.38
C TRP A 411 0.09 -22.24 -3.34
N TYR A 412 0.28 -21.42 -4.36
CA TYR A 412 1.32 -20.39 -4.38
C TYR A 412 1.12 -19.38 -3.22
N VAL A 413 -0.08 -18.88 -3.04
CA VAL A 413 -0.42 -17.98 -1.91
C VAL A 413 -0.18 -18.68 -0.57
N THR A 414 -0.66 -19.91 -0.43
CA THR A 414 -0.49 -20.72 0.78
C THR A 414 0.98 -20.96 1.11
N ALA A 415 1.80 -21.31 0.12
CA ALA A 415 3.24 -21.52 0.30
C ALA A 415 3.95 -20.25 0.78
N CYS A 416 3.62 -19.10 0.21
CA CYS A 416 4.17 -17.81 0.65
C CYS A 416 3.75 -17.45 2.08
N ILE A 417 2.51 -17.73 2.48
CA ILE A 417 2.05 -17.55 3.86
C ILE A 417 2.79 -18.50 4.80
N ALA A 418 3.00 -19.75 4.41
CA ALA A 418 3.74 -20.73 5.20
C ALA A 418 5.20 -20.31 5.43
N VAL A 419 5.87 -19.77 4.42
CA VAL A 419 7.22 -19.20 4.58
C VAL A 419 7.20 -18.02 5.55
N SER A 420 6.21 -17.11 5.45
CA SER A 420 6.06 -16.02 6.42
C SER A 420 5.79 -16.55 7.83
N LEU A 421 5.01 -17.62 7.99
CA LEU A 421 4.76 -18.27 9.28
C LEU A 421 6.06 -18.76 9.92
N LEU A 422 6.98 -19.35 9.15
CA LEU A 422 8.30 -19.74 9.67
C LEU A 422 9.07 -18.54 10.23
N VAL A 423 8.99 -17.39 9.56
CA VAL A 423 9.60 -16.14 10.05
C VAL A 423 8.93 -15.69 11.34
N TYR A 424 7.59 -15.72 11.43
CA TYR A 424 6.85 -15.32 12.64
C TYR A 424 7.17 -16.21 13.84
N ILE A 425 7.37 -17.52 13.64
CA ILE A 425 7.74 -18.47 14.68
C ILE A 425 9.17 -18.23 15.18
N THR A 426 10.09 -17.90 14.28
CA THR A 426 11.52 -17.75 14.61
C THR A 426 11.88 -16.35 15.12
N MET A 427 11.10 -15.31 14.77
CA MET A 427 11.36 -13.94 15.22
C MET A 427 10.99 -13.75 16.70
N LYS A 428 11.70 -12.84 17.37
CA LYS A 428 11.32 -12.37 18.70
C LYS A 428 10.10 -11.45 18.63
N ASP A 429 9.31 -11.40 19.70
CA ASP A 429 8.21 -10.43 19.79
C ASP A 429 8.77 -9.00 19.83
N THR A 430 8.46 -8.22 18.81
CA THR A 430 9.02 -6.87 18.63
C THR A 430 8.50 -5.88 19.66
N GLN A 431 7.31 -6.10 20.24
CA GLN A 431 6.78 -5.26 21.32
C GLN A 431 7.70 -5.28 22.55
N LYS A 432 8.21 -6.47 22.89
CA LYS A 432 9.10 -6.67 24.05
C LYS A 432 10.55 -6.24 23.75
N HIS A 433 10.95 -6.23 22.50
CA HIS A 433 12.32 -5.97 22.04
C HIS A 433 12.37 -4.77 21.08
N SER A 434 11.44 -3.82 21.25
CA SER A 434 11.33 -2.63 20.39
C SER A 434 12.62 -1.80 20.45
N ARG A 435 13.11 -1.40 19.28
CA ARG A 435 14.21 -0.43 19.14
C ARG A 435 13.70 1.02 19.05
N ILE A 436 12.40 1.23 19.23
CA ILE A 436 11.84 2.58 19.36
C ILE A 436 12.03 2.99 20.83
N VAL A 437 12.98 3.89 21.05
CA VAL A 437 13.17 4.51 22.37
C VAL A 437 12.07 5.58 22.51
N THR A 438 11.18 5.38 23.49
CA THR A 438 10.23 6.42 23.93
C THR A 438 10.79 7.03 25.19
N ASP A 439 11.03 8.33 25.16
CA ASP A 439 11.23 9.13 26.36
C ASP A 439 9.97 9.21 27.18
#